data_f25bdd992c541f79f35b5d02c8193565
#
_entry.id   f25bdd992c541f79f35b5d02c8193565
#
_cell.length_a   1.000
_cell.length_b   1.000
_cell.length_c   1.000
_cell.angle_alpha   90.00
_cell.angle_beta   90.00
_cell.angle_gamma   90.00
#
_symmetry.space_group_name_H-M   'P 1'
#
loop_
_entity.id
_entity.type
_entity.pdbx_description
1 polymer ?
#
loop_
_entity_poly.entity_id
_entity_poly.type
_entity_poly.pdbx_seq_one_letter_code
_entity_poly.pdbx_strand_id
1 'polypeptide(L)'
;MKKVYLLSLMILSGCLLTAQPQQLISKIAFGSCASEAERQPVLDLVVKHKPDIFVYLGDNIYGDTKDMKALQAKYDSLAAKPEFQRLKKNVKLLATWDDHDYGWNDSGKWYTFKKESKELFLKFFEEPLNSDRRKHDGIYTSYMFEGNGRKLQLVLLDNRTFRSDLRLYRGELSRNEKYFYPLDYYPHEIEDSTMLGDTQWKWLEEELKKPADVRIIGSGSQFGISFNGYEAWANFPHEQKRMLALIKKTKASGVLFITGDVHYAEISKLETKGQYPIYDVTASGITSTWLFATPNDNRIEGPVMENHFGMLTIDWSKKDPGLKMEIWDVKDNQRIEHTISLSEISFMNSK
;
A
#
# COMPACT_ATOMS: atom_id res chain seq x y z
N MET A 1 64.69 11.07 -35.72
CA MET A 1 64.02 10.72 -34.43
C MET A 1 62.55 10.93 -34.56
N LYS A 2 61.76 9.85 -34.75
CA LYS A 2 60.30 9.91 -34.87
C LYS A 2 59.68 9.67 -33.46
N LYS A 3 58.96 10.67 -32.92
CA LYS A 3 58.22 10.53 -31.67
C LYS A 3 56.91 9.79 -31.93
N VAL A 4 56.72 8.65 -31.29
CA VAL A 4 55.48 7.88 -31.26
C VAL A 4 54.69 8.36 -30.05
N TYR A 5 53.50 8.92 -30.28
CA TYR A 5 52.53 9.26 -29.21
C TYR A 5 51.63 8.06 -29.02
N LEU A 6 51.72 7.41 -27.84
CA LEU A 6 50.74 6.41 -27.40
C LEU A 6 49.52 7.13 -26.85
N LEU A 7 48.39 6.93 -27.52
CA LEU A 7 47.07 7.41 -27.07
C LEU A 7 46.47 6.33 -26.16
N SER A 8 46.46 6.55 -24.85
CA SER A 8 45.81 5.67 -23.90
C SER A 8 44.32 5.93 -23.93
N LEU A 9 43.53 4.97 -24.45
CA LEU A 9 42.08 4.99 -24.43
C LEU A 9 41.60 4.49 -23.04
N MET A 10 41.19 5.42 -22.17
CA MET A 10 40.51 5.06 -20.93
C MET A 10 39.05 4.63 -21.26
N ILE A 11 38.78 3.35 -21.19
CA ILE A 11 37.42 2.81 -21.25
C ILE A 11 36.80 3.03 -19.86
N LEU A 12 35.96 4.06 -19.73
CA LEU A 12 35.06 4.21 -18.56
C LEU A 12 34.01 3.10 -18.61
N SER A 13 34.24 2.02 -17.88
CA SER A 13 33.24 1.00 -17.63
C SER A 13 32.23 1.58 -16.61
N GLY A 14 31.13 2.11 -17.12
CA GLY A 14 29.98 2.51 -16.29
C GLY A 14 29.38 1.27 -15.64
N CYS A 15 29.69 1.00 -14.38
CA CYS A 15 28.95 0.05 -13.57
C CYS A 15 27.52 0.57 -13.37
N LEU A 16 26.57 0.04 -14.10
CA LEU A 16 25.16 0.13 -13.75
C LEU A 16 24.99 -0.64 -12.43
N LEU A 17 24.96 0.07 -11.32
CA LEU A 17 24.55 -0.44 -10.02
C LEU A 17 23.05 -0.78 -10.10
N THR A 18 22.72 -1.96 -10.60
CA THR A 18 21.39 -2.54 -10.39
C THR A 18 21.31 -2.92 -8.92
N ALA A 19 20.31 -2.38 -8.21
CA ALA A 19 20.02 -2.82 -6.84
C ALA A 19 19.90 -4.35 -6.84
N GLN A 20 20.70 -5.03 -6.01
CA GLN A 20 20.63 -6.48 -5.91
C GLN A 20 19.25 -6.88 -5.38
N PRO A 21 18.63 -7.94 -5.92
CA PRO A 21 17.36 -8.43 -5.41
C PRO A 21 17.52 -8.84 -3.94
N GLN A 22 16.52 -8.51 -3.14
CA GLN A 22 16.50 -8.88 -1.73
C GLN A 22 16.12 -10.36 -1.61
N GLN A 23 16.53 -10.99 -0.49
CA GLN A 23 16.17 -12.39 -0.22
C GLN A 23 14.65 -12.59 -0.27
N LEU A 24 14.19 -13.70 -0.88
CA LEU A 24 12.77 -14.07 -0.94
C LEU A 24 12.16 -14.13 0.47
N ILE A 25 11.01 -13.52 0.61
CA ILE A 25 10.23 -13.47 1.85
C ILE A 25 8.96 -14.31 1.72
N SER A 26 8.43 -14.75 2.86
CA SER A 26 7.24 -15.58 2.95
C SER A 26 6.15 -14.98 3.80
N LYS A 27 6.49 -14.10 4.75
CA LYS A 27 5.58 -13.61 5.77
C LYS A 27 5.63 -12.09 5.85
N ILE A 28 4.52 -11.46 5.54
CA ILE A 28 4.39 -10.00 5.46
C ILE A 28 3.28 -9.58 6.42
N ALA A 29 3.62 -8.81 7.46
CA ALA A 29 2.62 -8.15 8.28
C ALA A 29 2.40 -6.72 7.76
N PHE A 30 1.19 -6.19 7.95
CA PHE A 30 0.84 -4.85 7.48
C PHE A 30 -0.28 -4.24 8.33
N GLY A 31 -0.41 -2.92 8.25
CA GLY A 31 -1.47 -2.18 8.91
C GLY A 31 -1.36 -0.69 8.69
N SER A 32 -2.40 0.04 9.09
CA SER A 32 -2.52 1.50 9.01
C SER A 32 -3.27 2.06 10.21
N CYS A 33 -3.46 3.38 10.25
CA CYS A 33 -4.22 4.10 11.27
C CYS A 33 -3.65 3.91 12.67
N ALA A 34 -2.37 4.35 12.80
CA ALA A 34 -1.52 4.20 13.96
C ALA A 34 -1.27 5.54 14.66
N SER A 35 -2.25 6.05 15.44
CA SER A 35 -2.09 7.31 16.17
C SER A 35 -0.83 7.30 17.04
N GLU A 36 0.03 8.28 16.82
CA GLU A 36 1.24 8.49 17.63
C GLU A 36 0.92 8.96 19.05
N ALA A 37 -0.31 9.43 19.32
CA ALA A 37 -0.76 9.81 20.65
C ALA A 37 -1.13 8.59 21.51
N GLU A 38 -1.47 7.45 20.90
CA GLU A 38 -1.97 6.27 21.59
C GLU A 38 -0.89 5.19 21.73
N ARG A 39 -1.06 4.25 22.67
CA ARG A 39 -0.25 3.04 22.75
C ARG A 39 -0.57 2.13 21.57
N GLN A 40 0.44 1.41 21.08
CA GLN A 40 0.33 0.55 19.90
C GLN A 40 0.64 -0.93 20.23
N PRO A 41 -0.10 -1.58 21.15
CA PRO A 41 0.22 -2.94 21.62
C PRO A 41 0.15 -3.99 20.50
N VAL A 42 -0.59 -3.73 19.41
CA VAL A 42 -0.64 -4.56 18.19
C VAL A 42 0.75 -4.78 17.61
N LEU A 43 1.65 -3.79 17.66
CA LEU A 43 3.01 -3.91 17.14
C LEU A 43 3.87 -4.94 17.90
N ASP A 44 3.61 -5.16 19.19
CA ASP A 44 4.26 -6.22 19.96
C ASP A 44 3.82 -7.62 19.48
N LEU A 45 2.56 -7.75 19.07
CA LEU A 45 2.06 -9.00 18.50
C LEU A 45 2.68 -9.22 17.12
N VAL A 46 2.84 -8.19 16.30
CA VAL A 46 3.58 -8.30 15.03
C VAL A 46 4.97 -8.89 15.29
N VAL A 47 5.73 -8.35 16.27
CA VAL A 47 7.05 -8.89 16.64
C VAL A 47 6.98 -10.35 17.10
N LYS A 48 5.96 -10.71 17.90
CA LYS A 48 5.71 -12.09 18.34
C LYS A 48 5.49 -13.05 17.16
N HIS A 49 4.78 -12.63 16.14
CA HIS A 49 4.48 -13.42 14.94
C HIS A 49 5.65 -13.53 13.96
N LYS A 50 6.75 -12.76 14.16
CA LYS A 50 8.00 -12.84 13.41
C LYS A 50 7.81 -12.79 11.88
N PRO A 51 7.19 -11.73 11.33
CA PRO A 51 7.16 -11.55 9.89
C PRO A 51 8.55 -11.18 9.34
N ASP A 52 8.79 -11.42 8.06
CA ASP A 52 10.01 -10.99 7.38
C ASP A 52 10.06 -9.46 7.23
N ILE A 53 8.89 -8.86 6.97
CA ILE A 53 8.72 -7.41 6.87
C ILE A 53 7.40 -6.96 7.51
N PHE A 54 7.34 -5.69 7.92
CA PHE A 54 6.10 -4.99 8.23
C PHE A 54 5.91 -3.83 7.28
N VAL A 55 4.70 -3.72 6.70
CA VAL A 55 4.34 -2.66 5.76
C VAL A 55 3.34 -1.72 6.43
N TYR A 56 3.77 -0.48 6.66
CA TYR A 56 2.87 0.62 7.01
C TYR A 56 2.12 1.10 5.76
N LEU A 57 0.80 1.17 5.83
CA LEU A 57 -0.09 1.50 4.70
C LEU A 57 -0.68 2.91 4.77
N GLY A 58 -0.07 3.79 5.56
CA GLY A 58 -0.53 5.16 5.74
C GLY A 58 -1.16 5.40 7.11
N ASP A 59 -1.43 6.66 7.41
CA ASP A 59 -1.83 7.12 8.75
C ASP A 59 -0.88 6.59 9.83
N ASN A 60 0.39 6.64 9.50
CA ASN A 60 1.45 6.21 10.41
C ASN A 60 1.57 7.16 11.60
N ILE A 61 1.10 8.39 11.41
CA ILE A 61 0.84 9.45 12.38
C ILE A 61 -0.39 10.24 11.96
N TYR A 62 -1.03 10.96 12.88
CA TYR A 62 -2.12 11.89 12.60
C TYR A 62 -1.59 13.33 12.64
N GLY A 63 -0.96 13.74 11.54
CA GLY A 63 -0.30 15.02 11.40
C GLY A 63 -1.27 16.19 11.36
N ASP A 64 -2.17 16.19 10.39
CA ASP A 64 -3.24 17.19 10.16
C ASP A 64 -2.78 18.64 10.34
N THR A 65 -1.61 18.95 9.79
CA THR A 65 -0.97 20.25 10.01
C THR A 65 -0.25 20.76 8.77
N LYS A 66 -0.17 22.07 8.67
CA LYS A 66 0.71 22.78 7.72
C LYS A 66 2.01 23.26 8.37
N ASP A 67 2.18 23.02 9.69
CA ASP A 67 3.42 23.30 10.40
C ASP A 67 4.32 22.05 10.37
N MET A 68 5.38 22.12 9.61
CA MET A 68 6.33 21.02 9.46
C MET A 68 7.09 20.67 10.75
N LYS A 69 7.19 21.61 11.70
CA LYS A 69 7.75 21.29 13.02
C LYS A 69 6.78 20.46 13.85
N ALA A 70 5.48 20.76 13.76
CA ALA A 70 4.45 19.95 14.39
C ALA A 70 4.40 18.55 13.75
N LEU A 71 4.47 18.44 12.43
CA LEU A 71 4.52 17.15 11.72
C LEU A 71 5.77 16.33 12.14
N GLN A 72 6.95 16.95 12.22
CA GLN A 72 8.17 16.29 12.73
C GLN A 72 7.98 15.80 14.17
N ALA A 73 7.39 16.62 15.07
CA ALA A 73 7.15 16.23 16.47
C ALA A 73 6.21 15.01 16.58
N LYS A 74 5.25 14.85 15.66
CA LYS A 74 4.39 13.67 15.58
C LYS A 74 5.21 12.41 15.22
N TYR A 75 6.08 12.49 14.22
CA TYR A 75 7.02 11.40 13.92
C TYR A 75 7.97 11.09 15.09
N ASP A 76 8.48 12.12 15.77
CA ASP A 76 9.33 11.92 16.95
C ASP A 76 8.58 11.21 18.08
N SER A 77 7.27 11.52 18.25
CA SER A 77 6.40 10.84 19.22
C SER A 77 6.21 9.36 18.86
N LEU A 78 6.01 9.04 17.57
CA LEU A 78 5.96 7.65 17.11
C LEU A 78 7.31 6.93 17.37
N ALA A 79 8.44 7.58 17.02
CA ALA A 79 9.77 7.03 17.23
C ALA A 79 10.06 6.71 18.70
N ALA A 80 9.52 7.51 19.62
CA ALA A 80 9.72 7.34 21.06
C ALA A 80 8.90 6.18 21.67
N LYS A 81 7.91 5.62 20.93
CA LYS A 81 7.08 4.53 21.46
C LYS A 81 7.87 3.24 21.64
N PRO A 82 7.79 2.61 22.81
CA PRO A 82 8.49 1.33 23.05
C PRO A 82 8.08 0.23 22.08
N GLU A 83 6.79 0.17 21.71
CA GLU A 83 6.23 -0.80 20.75
C GLU A 83 6.83 -0.61 19.37
N PHE A 84 6.92 0.63 18.88
CA PHE A 84 7.54 0.96 17.60
C PHE A 84 9.04 0.65 17.59
N GLN A 85 9.75 0.98 18.68
CA GLN A 85 11.18 0.67 18.79
C GLN A 85 11.44 -0.85 18.76
N ARG A 86 10.59 -1.64 19.45
CA ARG A 86 10.69 -3.11 19.39
C ARG A 86 10.41 -3.64 17.97
N LEU A 87 9.39 -3.13 17.32
CA LEU A 87 9.09 -3.47 15.93
C LEU A 87 10.28 -3.16 15.02
N LYS A 88 10.77 -1.92 15.02
CA LYS A 88 11.89 -1.46 14.21
C LYS A 88 13.18 -2.26 14.43
N LYS A 89 13.42 -2.70 15.67
CA LYS A 89 14.60 -3.50 16.02
C LYS A 89 14.53 -4.93 15.46
N ASN A 90 13.35 -5.51 15.34
CA ASN A 90 13.17 -6.95 15.06
C ASN A 90 12.63 -7.25 13.67
N VAL A 91 12.02 -6.27 13.00
CA VAL A 91 11.34 -6.45 11.72
C VAL A 91 11.75 -5.33 10.76
N LYS A 92 12.01 -5.67 9.51
CA LYS A 92 12.27 -4.66 8.48
C LYS A 92 10.99 -3.88 8.18
N LEU A 93 11.05 -2.56 8.27
CA LEU A 93 9.92 -1.68 8.00
C LEU A 93 9.95 -1.18 6.56
N LEU A 94 8.80 -1.25 5.90
CA LEU A 94 8.52 -0.58 4.64
C LEU A 94 7.24 0.24 4.83
N ALA A 95 7.09 1.35 4.10
CA ALA A 95 5.95 2.23 4.33
C ALA A 95 5.49 2.97 3.08
N THR A 96 4.20 3.23 3.01
CA THR A 96 3.61 4.32 2.26
C THR A 96 2.90 5.26 3.22
N TRP A 97 2.44 6.39 2.73
CA TRP A 97 1.62 7.32 3.51
C TRP A 97 0.17 7.26 3.10
N ASP A 98 -0.68 7.89 3.92
CA ASP A 98 -2.01 8.31 3.54
C ASP A 98 -2.21 9.79 3.89
N ASP A 99 -3.43 10.29 4.01
CA ASP A 99 -3.74 11.71 4.12
C ASP A 99 -3.22 12.36 5.40
N HIS A 100 -3.31 11.69 6.54
CA HIS A 100 -2.90 12.25 7.83
C HIS A 100 -1.38 12.43 7.96
N ASP A 101 -0.58 11.53 7.43
CA ASP A 101 0.89 11.71 7.42
C ASP A 101 1.38 12.47 6.17
N TYR A 102 0.59 12.52 5.09
CA TYR A 102 0.84 13.40 3.95
C TYR A 102 0.60 14.87 4.29
N GLY A 103 -0.46 15.16 5.07
CA GLY A 103 -0.72 16.53 5.44
C GLY A 103 -2.00 16.86 6.16
N TRP A 104 -3.14 16.52 5.61
CA TRP A 104 -4.45 16.87 6.16
C TRP A 104 -5.50 15.87 5.69
N ASN A 105 -6.49 15.60 6.57
CA ASN A 105 -7.59 14.68 6.27
C ASN A 105 -8.13 14.85 4.85
N ASP A 106 -8.21 13.77 4.10
CA ASP A 106 -8.66 13.69 2.71
C ASP A 106 -7.90 14.59 1.71
N SER A 107 -6.71 15.11 2.05
CA SER A 107 -5.97 15.97 1.14
C SER A 107 -5.34 15.20 -0.02
N GLY A 108 -5.23 15.88 -1.16
CA GLY A 108 -4.66 15.36 -2.41
C GLY A 108 -3.67 16.33 -3.05
N LYS A 109 -3.60 16.35 -4.38
CA LYS A 109 -2.57 17.07 -5.16
C LYS A 109 -2.39 18.56 -4.83
N TRP A 110 -3.37 19.19 -4.23
CA TRP A 110 -3.34 20.61 -3.90
C TRP A 110 -2.77 20.93 -2.51
N TYR A 111 -2.41 19.94 -1.72
CA TYR A 111 -1.76 20.17 -0.44
C TYR A 111 -0.41 20.88 -0.64
N THR A 112 -0.26 22.05 -0.01
CA THR A 112 0.83 23.00 -0.29
C THR A 112 2.20 22.47 0.14
N PHE A 113 2.27 21.75 1.27
CA PHE A 113 3.52 21.31 1.90
C PHE A 113 3.90 19.86 1.59
N LYS A 114 3.35 19.28 0.51
CA LYS A 114 3.59 17.88 0.14
C LYS A 114 5.06 17.50 -0.07
N LYS A 115 5.90 18.46 -0.51
CA LYS A 115 7.34 18.22 -0.67
C LYS A 115 8.05 18.12 0.66
N GLU A 116 7.71 19.00 1.58
CA GLU A 116 8.25 19.03 2.94
C GLU A 116 7.81 17.80 3.73
N SER A 117 6.54 17.41 3.62
CA SER A 117 6.00 16.16 4.20
C SER A 117 6.75 14.95 3.65
N LYS A 118 7.03 14.90 2.33
CA LYS A 118 7.83 13.85 1.73
C LYS A 118 9.22 13.74 2.36
N GLU A 119 9.92 14.86 2.54
CA GLU A 119 11.26 14.85 3.14
C GLU A 119 11.24 14.33 4.59
N LEU A 120 10.23 14.72 5.38
CA LEU A 120 10.04 14.22 6.74
C LEU A 120 9.75 12.71 6.75
N PHE A 121 8.83 12.25 5.91
CA PHE A 121 8.49 10.84 5.76
C PHE A 121 9.73 9.99 5.37
N LEU A 122 10.43 10.39 4.31
CA LEU A 122 11.61 9.66 3.82
C LEU A 122 12.76 9.65 4.84
N LYS A 123 12.90 10.72 5.63
CA LYS A 123 13.86 10.79 6.74
C LYS A 123 13.47 9.84 7.87
N PHE A 124 12.19 9.84 8.26
CA PHE A 124 11.69 9.01 9.34
C PHE A 124 11.84 7.51 9.07
N PHE A 125 11.48 7.08 7.86
CA PHE A 125 11.63 5.70 7.40
C PHE A 125 13.03 5.35 6.89
N GLU A 126 14.02 6.24 7.11
CA GLU A 126 15.44 6.01 6.78
C GLU A 126 15.68 5.65 5.31
N GLU A 127 14.88 6.26 4.40
CA GLU A 127 15.04 6.05 2.98
C GLU A 127 16.44 6.46 2.51
N PRO A 128 17.21 5.59 1.81
CA PRO A 128 18.56 5.89 1.37
C PRO A 128 18.65 7.18 0.55
N LEU A 129 19.73 7.96 0.73
CA LEU A 129 19.91 9.25 0.04
C LEU A 129 19.98 9.10 -1.48
N ASN A 130 20.45 7.97 -1.98
CA ASN A 130 20.54 7.66 -3.42
C ASN A 130 19.33 6.91 -3.98
N SER A 131 18.28 6.70 -3.19
CA SER A 131 17.07 6.00 -3.61
C SER A 131 16.38 6.70 -4.77
N ASP A 132 15.81 5.93 -5.70
CA ASP A 132 14.99 6.45 -6.78
C ASP A 132 13.72 7.13 -6.26
N ARG A 133 13.20 6.70 -5.12
CA ARG A 133 12.06 7.30 -4.42
C ARG A 133 12.27 8.78 -4.09
N ARG A 134 13.52 9.24 -3.94
CA ARG A 134 13.86 10.66 -3.73
C ARG A 134 13.90 11.48 -5.01
N LYS A 135 14.00 10.84 -6.18
CA LYS A 135 14.26 11.51 -7.47
C LYS A 135 13.01 11.96 -8.22
N HIS A 136 11.82 11.55 -7.79
CA HIS A 136 10.55 11.87 -8.43
C HIS A 136 9.56 12.48 -7.43
N ASP A 137 8.50 13.10 -7.90
CA ASP A 137 7.40 13.57 -7.04
C ASP A 137 6.65 12.36 -6.45
N GLY A 138 6.16 12.52 -5.21
CA GLY A 138 5.51 11.43 -4.46
C GLY A 138 6.48 10.42 -3.86
N ILE A 139 5.92 9.40 -3.20
CA ILE A 139 6.67 8.40 -2.45
C ILE A 139 6.47 6.97 -2.96
N TYR A 140 5.81 6.78 -4.10
CA TYR A 140 5.63 5.44 -4.67
C TYR A 140 6.97 4.74 -4.93
N THR A 141 7.00 3.42 -4.75
CA THR A 141 8.21 2.61 -4.90
C THR A 141 7.87 1.15 -5.08
N SER A 142 8.85 0.34 -5.50
CA SER A 142 8.70 -1.11 -5.51
C SER A 142 9.95 -1.82 -4.99
N TYR A 143 9.74 -3.02 -4.47
CA TYR A 143 10.78 -3.90 -3.95
C TYR A 143 10.65 -5.26 -4.61
N MET A 144 11.77 -5.86 -4.99
CA MET A 144 11.82 -7.22 -5.53
C MET A 144 12.54 -8.13 -4.55
N PHE A 145 11.89 -9.23 -4.16
CA PHE A 145 12.42 -10.27 -3.29
C PHE A 145 12.55 -11.56 -4.11
N GLU A 146 13.75 -12.14 -4.15
CA GLU A 146 14.03 -13.28 -5.01
C GLU A 146 14.74 -14.39 -4.26
N GLY A 147 14.43 -15.63 -4.59
CA GLY A 147 15.10 -16.82 -4.06
C GLY A 147 14.47 -18.12 -4.57
N ASN A 148 15.26 -19.17 -4.69
CA ASN A 148 14.81 -20.50 -5.09
C ASN A 148 14.00 -20.51 -6.41
N GLY A 149 14.33 -19.61 -7.36
CA GLY A 149 13.62 -19.48 -8.63
C GLY A 149 12.24 -18.80 -8.53
N ARG A 150 11.89 -18.24 -7.39
CA ARG A 150 10.65 -17.51 -7.13
C ARG A 150 10.91 -16.02 -6.94
N LYS A 151 9.91 -15.21 -7.26
CA LYS A 151 9.97 -13.74 -7.16
C LYS A 151 8.68 -13.20 -6.56
N LEU A 152 8.84 -12.34 -5.54
CA LEU A 152 7.78 -11.54 -4.98
C LEU A 152 8.08 -10.06 -5.24
N GLN A 153 7.14 -9.35 -5.82
CA GLN A 153 7.17 -7.91 -5.99
C GLN A 153 6.22 -7.25 -4.98
N LEU A 154 6.72 -6.29 -4.21
CA LEU A 154 5.90 -5.39 -3.39
C LEU A 154 5.94 -4.02 -4.05
N VAL A 155 4.77 -3.52 -4.44
CA VAL A 155 4.56 -2.18 -5.01
C VAL A 155 3.85 -1.34 -3.96
N LEU A 156 4.40 -0.21 -3.57
CA LEU A 156 3.76 0.76 -2.67
C LEU A 156 3.32 1.97 -3.48
N LEU A 157 2.04 2.23 -3.53
CA LEU A 157 1.45 3.35 -4.25
C LEU A 157 1.46 4.62 -3.39
N ASP A 158 1.42 5.76 -4.06
CA ASP A 158 1.17 7.07 -3.47
C ASP A 158 -0.22 7.56 -3.94
N ASN A 159 -1.19 7.49 -3.06
CA ASN A 159 -2.57 7.86 -3.34
C ASN A 159 -2.86 9.35 -3.06
N ARG A 160 -1.83 10.17 -2.73
CA ARG A 160 -2.04 11.56 -2.28
C ARG A 160 -1.43 12.60 -3.19
N THR A 161 -0.16 12.44 -3.58
CA THR A 161 0.62 13.47 -4.30
C THR A 161 -0.05 13.95 -5.58
N PHE A 162 -0.72 13.08 -6.31
CA PHE A 162 -1.32 13.36 -7.63
C PHE A 162 -2.84 13.32 -7.62
N ARG A 163 -3.45 12.83 -6.53
CA ARG A 163 -4.89 12.59 -6.44
C ARG A 163 -5.68 13.88 -6.62
N SER A 164 -6.63 13.85 -7.53
CA SER A 164 -7.64 14.91 -7.68
C SER A 164 -8.51 15.01 -6.43
N ASP A 165 -9.11 16.17 -6.21
CA ASP A 165 -10.03 16.34 -5.09
C ASP A 165 -11.19 15.35 -5.19
N LEU A 166 -11.68 14.91 -4.04
CA LEU A 166 -12.88 14.10 -3.93
C LEU A 166 -14.10 14.95 -4.29
N ARG A 167 -15.09 14.33 -4.91
CA ARG A 167 -16.34 14.99 -5.27
C ARG A 167 -17.29 14.99 -4.07
N LEU A 168 -17.39 16.13 -3.39
CA LEU A 168 -18.19 16.27 -2.18
C LEU A 168 -19.67 15.94 -2.41
N TYR A 169 -20.25 15.16 -1.50
CA TYR A 169 -21.68 14.95 -1.44
C TYR A 169 -22.39 16.25 -1.03
N ARG A 170 -23.34 16.71 -1.85
CA ARG A 170 -24.12 17.92 -1.61
C ARG A 170 -25.62 17.67 -1.63
N GLY A 171 -26.02 16.40 -1.51
CA GLY A 171 -27.42 16.00 -1.38
C GLY A 171 -27.97 16.36 0.01
N GLU A 172 -29.30 16.34 0.14
CA GLU A 172 -29.91 16.41 1.46
C GLU A 172 -29.39 15.25 2.31
N LEU A 173 -29.16 15.49 3.60
CA LEU A 173 -28.76 14.47 4.61
C LEU A 173 -29.84 13.36 4.76
N SER A 174 -30.90 13.42 3.98
CA SER A 174 -32.03 12.53 3.99
C SER A 174 -31.74 11.25 3.24
N ARG A 175 -31.37 10.22 4.00
CA ARG A 175 -31.68 8.82 3.73
C ARG A 175 -31.44 8.34 2.30
N ASN A 176 -30.19 8.07 1.98
CA ASN A 176 -29.97 7.06 0.98
C ASN A 176 -30.38 5.71 1.60
N GLU A 177 -31.40 5.06 1.08
CA GLU A 177 -31.92 3.78 1.60
C GLU A 177 -30.82 2.68 1.66
N LYS A 178 -29.77 2.81 0.85
CA LYS A 178 -28.62 1.90 0.82
C LYS A 178 -27.67 2.13 2.01
N TYR A 179 -27.55 3.37 2.52
CA TYR A 179 -26.57 3.71 3.53
C TYR A 179 -27.26 4.23 4.80
N PHE A 180 -26.85 3.72 5.96
CA PHE A 180 -27.38 4.10 7.28
C PHE A 180 -26.68 5.31 7.90
N TYR A 181 -25.77 5.95 7.13
CA TYR A 181 -24.96 7.11 7.51
C TYR A 181 -24.98 8.17 6.38
N PRO A 182 -24.62 9.44 6.67
CA PRO A 182 -24.41 10.45 5.63
C PRO A 182 -23.25 10.07 4.74
N LEU A 183 -23.35 10.31 3.44
CA LEU A 183 -22.24 10.17 2.52
C LEU A 183 -21.38 11.45 2.56
N ASP A 184 -20.06 11.30 2.51
CA ASP A 184 -19.13 12.42 2.38
C ASP A 184 -18.87 12.76 0.92
N TYR A 185 -18.85 11.75 0.04
CA TYR A 185 -18.44 11.88 -1.34
C TYR A 185 -19.38 11.21 -2.33
N TYR A 186 -19.28 11.65 -3.61
CA TYR A 186 -19.80 11.00 -4.79
C TYR A 186 -18.66 10.37 -5.60
N PRO A 187 -18.91 9.31 -6.39
CA PRO A 187 -17.94 8.89 -7.39
C PRO A 187 -17.81 9.93 -8.51
N HIS A 188 -16.60 10.07 -9.06
CA HIS A 188 -16.38 10.91 -10.23
C HIS A 188 -17.10 10.32 -11.45
N GLU A 189 -17.75 11.21 -12.22
CA GLU A 189 -18.45 10.84 -13.46
C GLU A 189 -17.61 11.10 -14.71
N ILE A 190 -16.58 11.95 -14.60
CA ILE A 190 -15.69 12.36 -15.68
C ILE A 190 -14.30 11.80 -15.49
N GLU A 191 -13.64 11.49 -16.61
CA GLU A 191 -12.35 10.77 -16.61
C GLU A 191 -11.12 11.71 -16.51
N ASP A 192 -11.31 13.01 -16.29
CA ASP A 192 -10.22 13.99 -16.12
C ASP A 192 -9.66 14.04 -14.70
N SER A 193 -10.33 13.39 -13.75
CA SER A 193 -9.82 13.20 -12.39
C SER A 193 -8.87 12.01 -12.33
N THR A 194 -7.97 11.99 -11.36
CA THR A 194 -6.98 10.91 -11.24
C THR A 194 -6.68 10.57 -9.79
N MET A 195 -6.39 9.30 -9.53
CA MET A 195 -5.86 8.80 -8.25
C MET A 195 -4.32 8.87 -8.24
N LEU A 196 -3.66 8.38 -9.28
CA LEU A 196 -2.21 8.21 -9.29
C LEU A 196 -1.45 9.25 -10.14
N GLY A 197 -2.13 9.97 -11.03
CA GLY A 197 -1.49 10.86 -12.01
C GLY A 197 -0.70 10.10 -13.07
N ASP A 198 -0.48 10.73 -14.23
CA ASP A 198 0.14 10.06 -15.39
C ASP A 198 1.55 9.55 -15.14
N THR A 199 2.33 10.27 -14.31
CA THR A 199 3.72 9.89 -14.03
C THR A 199 3.77 8.57 -13.26
N GLN A 200 2.96 8.43 -12.19
CA GLN A 200 2.92 7.19 -11.42
C GLN A 200 2.28 6.05 -12.23
N TRP A 201 1.26 6.33 -13.06
CA TRP A 201 0.67 5.32 -13.94
C TRP A 201 1.68 4.75 -14.95
N LYS A 202 2.51 5.60 -15.57
CA LYS A 202 3.58 5.14 -16.49
C LYS A 202 4.62 4.30 -15.74
N TRP A 203 5.03 4.73 -14.56
CA TRP A 203 5.95 3.97 -13.72
C TRP A 203 5.36 2.62 -13.34
N LEU A 204 4.09 2.58 -12.90
CA LEU A 204 3.42 1.34 -12.50
C LEU A 204 3.30 0.35 -13.67
N GLU A 205 3.07 0.84 -14.89
CA GLU A 205 3.07 -0.02 -16.08
C GLU A 205 4.43 -0.71 -16.26
N GLU A 206 5.54 0.01 -16.10
CA GLU A 206 6.87 -0.60 -16.19
C GLU A 206 7.15 -1.56 -15.03
N GLU A 207 6.67 -1.26 -13.84
CA GLU A 207 6.79 -2.16 -12.70
C GLU A 207 6.04 -3.49 -12.92
N LEU A 208 4.80 -3.43 -13.41
CA LEU A 208 3.98 -4.62 -13.64
C LEU A 208 4.47 -5.49 -14.82
N LYS A 209 5.29 -4.96 -15.72
CA LYS A 209 5.98 -5.74 -16.76
C LYS A 209 7.14 -6.58 -16.24
N LYS A 210 7.69 -6.25 -15.06
CA LYS A 210 8.79 -7.02 -14.48
C LYS A 210 8.31 -8.43 -14.11
N PRO A 211 9.12 -9.47 -14.32
CA PRO A 211 8.72 -10.84 -13.99
C PRO A 211 8.62 -11.02 -12.47
N ALA A 212 7.47 -11.49 -11.99
CA ALA A 212 7.25 -11.92 -10.61
C ALA A 212 6.15 -12.99 -10.56
N ASP A 213 6.23 -13.89 -9.56
CA ASP A 213 5.20 -14.89 -9.31
C ASP A 213 4.02 -14.28 -8.51
N VAL A 214 4.34 -13.52 -7.48
CA VAL A 214 3.37 -12.82 -6.63
C VAL A 214 3.66 -11.32 -6.66
N ARG A 215 2.60 -10.52 -6.75
CA ARG A 215 2.65 -9.06 -6.68
C ARG A 215 1.71 -8.55 -5.61
N ILE A 216 2.25 -7.92 -4.59
CA ILE A 216 1.47 -7.26 -3.54
C ILE A 216 1.48 -5.78 -3.83
N ILE A 217 0.31 -5.18 -3.99
CA ILE A 217 0.14 -3.74 -4.19
C ILE A 217 -0.38 -3.13 -2.89
N GLY A 218 0.47 -2.34 -2.20
CA GLY A 218 0.09 -1.57 -1.03
C GLY A 218 -0.49 -0.21 -1.44
N SER A 219 -1.65 0.11 -0.92
CA SER A 219 -2.39 1.35 -1.16
C SER A 219 -2.91 1.92 0.16
N GLY A 220 -2.81 3.23 0.38
CA GLY A 220 -3.43 3.87 1.55
C GLY A 220 -4.92 3.57 1.58
N SER A 221 -5.65 3.93 0.53
CA SER A 221 -7.10 3.72 0.42
C SER A 221 -7.47 2.36 -0.16
N GLN A 222 -8.64 1.83 0.19
CA GLN A 222 -9.19 0.56 -0.30
C GLN A 222 -9.37 0.52 -1.82
N PHE A 223 -8.98 -0.60 -2.45
CA PHE A 223 -9.09 -0.81 -3.89
C PHE A 223 -10.30 -1.67 -4.27
N GLY A 224 -10.52 -2.79 -3.59
CA GLY A 224 -11.43 -3.87 -3.98
C GLY A 224 -12.89 -3.68 -3.57
N ILE A 225 -13.23 -2.55 -2.95
CA ILE A 225 -14.58 -2.31 -2.41
C ILE A 225 -15.55 -1.75 -3.46
N SER A 226 -16.85 -1.95 -3.21
CA SER A 226 -17.90 -1.19 -3.86
C SER A 226 -17.99 0.23 -3.27
N PHE A 227 -18.50 1.18 -4.06
CA PHE A 227 -18.70 2.55 -3.56
C PHE A 227 -19.59 2.58 -2.32
N ASN A 228 -19.15 3.29 -1.30
CA ASN A 228 -19.81 3.38 0.00
C ASN A 228 -19.96 4.80 0.56
N GLY A 229 -19.46 5.82 -0.16
CA GLY A 229 -19.60 7.24 0.21
C GLY A 229 -18.42 7.82 1.01
N TYR A 230 -17.48 6.99 1.46
CA TYR A 230 -16.21 7.41 2.03
C TYR A 230 -15.09 7.41 0.99
N GLU A 231 -13.88 7.82 1.36
CA GLU A 231 -12.73 7.79 0.47
C GLU A 231 -12.35 6.35 0.11
N ALA A 232 -12.16 6.10 -1.18
CA ALA A 232 -11.67 4.83 -1.72
C ALA A 232 -11.36 4.97 -3.22
N TRP A 233 -10.75 3.97 -3.83
CA TRP A 233 -10.63 3.89 -5.28
C TRP A 233 -11.98 3.91 -5.99
N ALA A 234 -13.04 3.45 -5.33
CA ALA A 234 -14.41 3.50 -5.85
C ALA A 234 -14.94 4.91 -6.12
N ASN A 235 -14.31 5.96 -5.56
CA ASN A 235 -14.58 7.37 -5.89
C ASN A 235 -14.03 7.76 -7.27
N PHE A 236 -13.10 6.98 -7.81
CA PHE A 236 -12.49 7.15 -9.14
C PHE A 236 -12.71 5.89 -9.99
N PRO A 237 -13.96 5.57 -10.36
CA PRO A 237 -14.29 4.28 -10.98
C PRO A 237 -13.57 4.03 -12.31
N HIS A 238 -13.22 5.10 -13.06
CA HIS A 238 -12.41 5.00 -14.28
C HIS A 238 -10.96 4.62 -13.96
N GLU A 239 -10.36 5.11 -12.86
CA GLU A 239 -9.01 4.76 -12.43
C GLU A 239 -8.95 3.33 -11.87
N GLN A 240 -9.99 2.88 -11.14
CA GLN A 240 -10.11 1.47 -10.72
C GLN A 240 -10.18 0.54 -11.95
N LYS A 241 -10.99 0.90 -12.96
CA LYS A 241 -11.04 0.18 -14.25
C LYS A 241 -9.69 0.21 -14.97
N ARG A 242 -8.98 1.34 -14.95
CA ARG A 242 -7.64 1.50 -15.54
C ARG A 242 -6.63 0.54 -14.89
N MET A 243 -6.67 0.37 -13.57
CA MET A 243 -5.82 -0.60 -12.86
C MET A 243 -6.09 -2.03 -13.34
N LEU A 244 -7.35 -2.45 -13.41
CA LEU A 244 -7.73 -3.77 -13.92
C LEU A 244 -7.28 -3.97 -15.37
N ALA A 245 -7.47 -2.96 -16.21
CA ALA A 245 -7.02 -2.98 -17.60
C ALA A 245 -5.49 -3.07 -17.73
N LEU A 246 -4.75 -2.40 -16.83
CA LEU A 246 -3.30 -2.42 -16.80
C LEU A 246 -2.77 -3.80 -16.39
N ILE A 247 -3.32 -4.41 -15.34
CA ILE A 247 -2.99 -5.78 -14.91
C ILE A 247 -3.20 -6.76 -16.07
N LYS A 248 -4.32 -6.64 -16.78
CA LYS A 248 -4.63 -7.46 -17.95
C LYS A 248 -3.66 -7.21 -19.11
N LYS A 249 -3.39 -5.95 -19.44
CA LYS A 249 -2.46 -5.53 -20.51
C LYS A 249 -1.05 -6.07 -20.31
N THR A 250 -0.54 -5.97 -19.08
CA THR A 250 0.81 -6.40 -18.71
C THR A 250 0.92 -7.91 -18.45
N LYS A 251 -0.20 -8.63 -18.42
CA LYS A 251 -0.27 -10.04 -18.03
C LYS A 251 0.34 -10.29 -16.64
N ALA A 252 0.23 -9.29 -15.74
CA ALA A 252 0.74 -9.40 -14.39
C ALA A 252 -0.09 -10.41 -13.60
N SER A 253 0.44 -11.62 -13.39
CA SER A 253 -0.16 -12.67 -12.56
C SER A 253 0.18 -12.45 -11.08
N GLY A 254 -0.61 -13.06 -10.17
CA GLY A 254 -0.33 -13.07 -8.74
C GLY A 254 -0.58 -11.72 -8.06
N VAL A 255 -1.44 -10.85 -8.62
CA VAL A 255 -1.73 -9.53 -8.04
C VAL A 255 -2.80 -9.64 -6.97
N LEU A 256 -2.48 -9.13 -5.78
CA LEU A 256 -3.42 -8.85 -4.70
C LEU A 256 -3.09 -7.49 -4.05
N PHE A 257 -4.07 -6.88 -3.40
CA PHE A 257 -3.91 -5.62 -2.68
C PHE A 257 -3.84 -5.82 -1.18
N ILE A 258 -3.08 -4.97 -0.50
CA ILE A 258 -3.14 -4.71 0.93
C ILE A 258 -3.44 -3.23 1.13
N THR A 259 -4.43 -2.90 1.96
CA THR A 259 -4.98 -1.53 2.03
C THR A 259 -5.28 -1.06 3.44
N GLY A 260 -5.49 0.24 3.61
CA GLY A 260 -5.72 0.94 4.85
C GLY A 260 -6.94 1.85 4.86
N ASP A 261 -6.89 2.97 5.58
CA ASP A 261 -7.81 4.11 5.68
C ASP A 261 -9.05 3.90 6.59
N VAL A 262 -9.83 2.86 6.44
CA VAL A 262 -11.22 2.76 6.89
C VAL A 262 -11.46 2.28 8.33
N HIS A 263 -10.46 2.19 9.17
CA HIS A 263 -10.54 1.89 10.61
C HIS A 263 -11.22 0.55 10.98
N TYR A 264 -11.20 -0.42 10.08
CA TYR A 264 -11.59 -1.82 10.31
C TYR A 264 -10.83 -2.74 9.35
N ALA A 265 -10.95 -4.06 9.54
CA ALA A 265 -10.38 -5.02 8.60
C ALA A 265 -11.45 -5.83 7.89
N GLU A 266 -11.17 -6.17 6.64
CA GLU A 266 -11.99 -7.05 5.81
C GLU A 266 -11.18 -7.67 4.68
N ILE A 267 -11.70 -8.72 4.05
CA ILE A 267 -11.23 -9.18 2.75
C ILE A 267 -12.33 -8.97 1.73
N SER A 268 -11.98 -8.29 0.65
CA SER A 268 -12.84 -8.09 -0.51
C SER A 268 -12.33 -8.91 -1.68
N LYS A 269 -13.27 -9.44 -2.49
CA LYS A 269 -13.01 -10.13 -3.74
C LYS A 269 -13.72 -9.41 -4.88
N LEU A 270 -12.95 -8.72 -5.71
CA LEU A 270 -13.47 -8.03 -6.88
C LEU A 270 -13.45 -8.98 -8.08
N GLU A 271 -14.62 -9.45 -8.48
CA GLU A 271 -14.76 -10.29 -9.68
C GLU A 271 -14.51 -9.47 -10.94
N THR A 272 -13.76 -10.03 -11.87
CA THR A 272 -13.33 -9.34 -13.08
C THR A 272 -13.66 -10.12 -14.35
N LYS A 273 -13.99 -9.43 -15.45
CA LYS A 273 -14.28 -10.09 -16.73
C LYS A 273 -13.01 -10.37 -17.53
N GLY A 274 -12.75 -11.66 -17.80
CA GLY A 274 -11.66 -12.12 -18.68
C GLY A 274 -10.25 -11.96 -18.07
N GLN A 275 -10.17 -11.97 -16.75
CA GLN A 275 -8.96 -12.15 -15.96
C GLN A 275 -9.34 -12.81 -14.62
N TYR A 276 -8.36 -13.11 -13.78
CA TYR A 276 -8.57 -13.65 -12.44
C TYR A 276 -9.15 -12.59 -11.49
N PRO A 277 -9.82 -13.00 -10.38
CA PRO A 277 -10.36 -12.06 -9.39
C PRO A 277 -9.23 -11.33 -8.66
N ILE A 278 -9.50 -10.10 -8.23
CA ILE A 278 -8.57 -9.32 -7.41
C ILE A 278 -9.01 -9.38 -5.95
N TYR A 279 -8.10 -9.80 -5.06
CA TYR A 279 -8.29 -9.76 -3.63
C TYR A 279 -7.71 -8.46 -3.06
N ASP A 280 -8.43 -7.88 -2.10
CA ASP A 280 -8.00 -6.72 -1.33
C ASP A 280 -8.15 -7.05 0.16
N VAL A 281 -7.02 -7.03 0.88
CA VAL A 281 -6.96 -7.31 2.31
C VAL A 281 -6.75 -5.98 3.03
N THR A 282 -7.81 -5.46 3.60
CA THR A 282 -7.77 -4.23 4.40
C THR A 282 -7.41 -4.56 5.84
N ALA A 283 -6.42 -3.84 6.39
CA ALA A 283 -6.08 -3.88 7.82
C ALA A 283 -5.77 -2.47 8.30
N SER A 284 -6.78 -1.79 8.82
CA SER A 284 -6.77 -0.36 9.11
C SER A 284 -7.20 -0.08 10.55
N GLY A 285 -6.44 -0.60 11.52
CA GLY A 285 -6.86 -0.50 12.92
C GLY A 285 -5.75 -0.73 13.92
N ILE A 286 -4.52 -0.23 13.69
CA ILE A 286 -3.43 -0.39 14.66
C ILE A 286 -3.83 0.28 16.00
N THR A 287 -4.42 1.48 15.95
CA THR A 287 -5.00 2.14 17.14
C THR A 287 -6.42 2.63 16.90
N SER A 288 -6.72 3.13 15.71
CA SER A 288 -8.00 3.78 15.40
C SER A 288 -8.96 2.78 14.79
N THR A 289 -10.11 2.58 15.43
CA THR A 289 -11.16 1.68 14.92
C THR A 289 -12.53 2.34 14.97
N TRP A 290 -13.38 2.03 13.99
CA TRP A 290 -14.79 2.46 14.00
C TRP A 290 -15.68 1.45 14.73
N LEU A 291 -16.86 1.91 15.15
CA LEU A 291 -17.88 1.06 15.77
C LEU A 291 -18.80 0.40 14.73
N PHE A 292 -18.60 0.69 13.45
CA PHE A 292 -19.36 0.11 12.34
C PHE A 292 -18.44 -0.08 11.13
N ALA A 293 -18.79 -0.97 10.24
CA ALA A 293 -18.17 -1.10 8.93
C ALA A 293 -19.16 -0.66 7.84
N THR A 294 -18.63 0.02 6.82
CA THR A 294 -19.45 0.46 5.69
C THR A 294 -19.95 -0.72 4.86
N PRO A 295 -21.09 -0.61 4.16
CA PRO A 295 -21.54 -1.61 3.20
C PRO A 295 -20.48 -1.83 2.11
N ASN A 296 -20.26 -3.09 1.76
CA ASN A 296 -19.36 -3.48 0.70
C ASN A 296 -19.83 -4.77 0.04
N ASP A 297 -20.32 -4.67 -1.19
CA ASP A 297 -20.88 -5.81 -1.94
C ASP A 297 -19.80 -6.86 -2.31
N ASN A 298 -18.52 -6.48 -2.25
CA ASN A 298 -17.38 -7.35 -2.56
C ASN A 298 -16.77 -8.01 -1.32
N ARG A 299 -17.26 -7.71 -0.10
CA ARG A 299 -16.75 -8.30 1.14
C ARG A 299 -17.04 -9.81 1.18
N ILE A 300 -15.98 -10.60 1.38
CA ILE A 300 -16.08 -12.05 1.55
C ILE A 300 -15.77 -12.48 2.98
N GLU A 301 -14.96 -11.71 3.73
CA GLU A 301 -14.60 -11.99 5.12
C GLU A 301 -14.61 -10.69 5.95
N GLY A 302 -14.89 -10.79 7.23
CA GLY A 302 -14.96 -9.65 8.15
C GLY A 302 -16.37 -9.09 8.31
N PRO A 303 -16.56 -7.87 8.85
CA PRO A 303 -15.49 -6.96 9.29
C PRO A 303 -14.92 -7.30 10.67
N VAL A 304 -13.66 -6.83 10.93
CA VAL A 304 -13.05 -6.85 12.27
C VAL A 304 -12.83 -5.42 12.71
N MET A 305 -13.41 -5.02 13.84
CA MET A 305 -13.46 -3.63 14.33
C MET A 305 -12.69 -3.43 15.66
N GLU A 306 -12.05 -4.45 16.18
CA GLU A 306 -11.06 -4.31 17.26
C GLU A 306 -9.70 -3.92 16.69
N ASN A 307 -8.78 -3.37 17.51
CA ASN A 307 -7.42 -3.09 17.05
C ASN A 307 -6.77 -4.37 16.49
N HIS A 308 -6.12 -4.26 15.35
CA HIS A 308 -5.65 -5.40 14.58
C HIS A 308 -4.46 -5.07 13.67
N PHE A 309 -3.88 -6.13 13.10
CA PHE A 309 -2.97 -6.09 11.97
C PHE A 309 -3.30 -7.20 10.99
N GLY A 310 -2.91 -6.99 9.74
CA GLY A 310 -3.00 -7.99 8.69
C GLY A 310 -1.72 -8.79 8.54
N MET A 311 -1.85 -10.03 8.10
CA MET A 311 -0.72 -10.87 7.75
C MET A 311 -0.98 -11.64 6.46
N LEU A 312 0.00 -11.65 5.57
CA LEU A 312 0.02 -12.47 4.37
C LEU A 312 1.17 -13.47 4.49
N THR A 313 0.83 -14.76 4.39
CA THR A 313 1.82 -15.85 4.42
C THR A 313 1.79 -16.62 3.10
N ILE A 314 2.96 -16.79 2.46
CA ILE A 314 3.11 -17.49 1.19
C ILE A 314 3.87 -18.80 1.40
N ASP A 315 3.23 -19.90 1.07
CA ASP A 315 3.86 -21.24 1.13
C ASP A 315 4.55 -21.58 -0.19
N TRP A 316 5.80 -21.15 -0.31
CA TRP A 316 6.65 -21.40 -1.49
C TRP A 316 7.07 -22.85 -1.68
N SER A 317 6.85 -23.73 -0.68
CA SER A 317 7.23 -25.14 -0.77
C SER A 317 6.36 -25.93 -1.74
N LYS A 318 5.16 -25.43 -2.03
CA LYS A 318 4.22 -26.07 -2.94
C LYS A 318 4.52 -25.71 -4.40
N LYS A 319 4.21 -26.64 -5.30
CA LYS A 319 4.28 -26.39 -6.76
C LYS A 319 3.36 -25.23 -7.16
N ASP A 320 2.16 -25.17 -6.60
CA ASP A 320 1.22 -24.07 -6.66
C ASP A 320 1.19 -23.43 -5.24
N PRO A 321 1.90 -22.32 -5.02
CA PRO A 321 2.00 -21.71 -3.71
C PRO A 321 0.63 -21.31 -3.15
N GLY A 322 0.43 -21.57 -1.86
CA GLY A 322 -0.73 -21.09 -1.12
C GLY A 322 -0.46 -19.67 -0.59
N LEU A 323 -1.42 -18.79 -0.74
CA LEU A 323 -1.41 -17.44 -0.17
C LEU A 323 -2.46 -17.38 0.93
N LYS A 324 -2.03 -17.26 2.18
CA LYS A 324 -2.90 -17.17 3.34
C LYS A 324 -2.98 -15.72 3.80
N MET A 325 -4.18 -15.17 3.83
CA MET A 325 -4.56 -13.83 4.28
C MET A 325 -5.17 -13.93 5.66
N GLU A 326 -4.63 -13.22 6.64
CA GLU A 326 -5.02 -13.33 8.04
C GLU A 326 -5.23 -11.94 8.65
N ILE A 327 -6.18 -11.82 9.57
CA ILE A 327 -6.32 -10.66 10.46
C ILE A 327 -6.23 -11.14 11.90
N TRP A 328 -5.34 -10.49 12.65
CA TRP A 328 -5.08 -10.79 14.06
C TRP A 328 -5.45 -9.60 14.94
N ASP A 329 -6.27 -9.81 15.96
CA ASP A 329 -6.68 -8.73 16.87
C ASP A 329 -5.64 -8.46 17.99
N VAL A 330 -5.86 -7.39 18.74
CA VAL A 330 -5.00 -6.98 19.85
C VAL A 330 -4.91 -8.00 21.00
N LYS A 331 -5.80 -8.99 21.04
CA LYS A 331 -5.79 -10.10 22.01
C LYS A 331 -5.08 -11.35 21.47
N ASP A 332 -4.45 -11.24 20.31
CA ASP A 332 -3.79 -12.32 19.60
C ASP A 332 -4.75 -13.44 19.13
N ASN A 333 -6.00 -13.08 18.85
CA ASN A 333 -6.94 -13.99 18.23
C ASN A 333 -6.89 -13.81 16.70
N GLN A 334 -6.83 -14.92 15.98
CA GLN A 334 -7.03 -14.95 14.53
C GLN A 334 -8.50 -14.75 14.22
N ARG A 335 -8.85 -13.60 13.67
CA ARG A 335 -10.25 -13.19 13.41
C ARG A 335 -10.69 -13.55 11.99
N ILE A 336 -9.75 -13.51 11.06
CA ILE A 336 -9.95 -13.91 9.66
C ILE A 336 -8.80 -14.82 9.25
N GLU A 337 -9.14 -15.87 8.49
CA GLU A 337 -8.21 -16.70 7.73
C GLU A 337 -8.85 -17.05 6.38
N HIS A 338 -8.25 -16.60 5.29
CA HIS A 338 -8.68 -16.94 3.94
C HIS A 338 -7.46 -17.38 3.13
N THR A 339 -7.53 -18.55 2.50
CA THR A 339 -6.41 -19.11 1.72
C THR A 339 -6.83 -19.32 0.28
N ILE A 340 -5.99 -18.88 -0.64
CA ILE A 340 -6.12 -19.08 -2.08
C ILE A 340 -4.87 -19.75 -2.63
N SER A 341 -4.97 -20.34 -3.82
CA SER A 341 -3.78 -20.79 -4.57
C SER A 341 -3.29 -19.67 -5.49
N LEU A 342 -1.97 -19.67 -5.79
CA LEU A 342 -1.41 -18.72 -6.75
C LEU A 342 -2.05 -18.85 -8.13
N SER A 343 -2.41 -20.07 -8.53
CA SER A 343 -3.11 -20.31 -9.81
C SER A 343 -4.46 -19.62 -9.90
N GLU A 344 -5.17 -19.41 -8.77
CA GLU A 344 -6.45 -18.70 -8.73
C GLU A 344 -6.33 -17.23 -9.15
N ILE A 345 -5.19 -16.60 -8.87
CA ILE A 345 -4.90 -15.20 -9.21
C ILE A 345 -3.84 -15.07 -10.32
N SER A 346 -3.79 -16.03 -11.23
CA SER A 346 -2.83 -16.06 -12.35
C SER A 346 -3.55 -16.16 -13.68
N PHE A 347 -3.00 -15.50 -14.71
CA PHE A 347 -3.43 -15.76 -16.08
C PHE A 347 -3.06 -17.18 -16.45
N MET A 348 -4.02 -17.96 -16.93
CA MET A 348 -3.74 -19.29 -17.46
C MET A 348 -2.81 -19.13 -18.66
N ASN A 349 -1.66 -19.83 -18.63
CA ASN A 349 -0.82 -19.94 -19.81
C ASN A 349 -1.66 -20.68 -20.85
N SER A 350 -2.04 -20.01 -21.93
CA SER A 350 -2.56 -20.68 -23.11
C SER A 350 -1.46 -21.62 -23.62
N LYS A 351 -1.68 -22.94 -23.40
CA LYS A 351 -0.84 -24.00 -23.96
C LYS A 351 -0.88 -23.97 -25.47
#